data_f7420c7dc130e2cfd90165c9515445eb
#
_entry.id   f7420c7dc130e2cfd90165c9515445eb
#
_cell.length_a   1.000
_cell.length_b   1.000
_cell.length_c   1.000
_cell.angle_alpha   90.00
_cell.angle_beta   90.00
_cell.angle_gamma   90.00
#
_symmetry.space_group_name_H-M   'P 1'
#
loop_
_entity.id
_entity.type
_entity.pdbx_description
1 polymer ?
#
loop_
_entity_poly.entity_id
_entity_poly.type
_entity_poly.pdbx_seq_one_letter_code
_entity_poly.pdbx_strand_id
1 'polypeptide(L)'
;YTLYAVICISFFMYTNTFLQTINIFIVEMDLKALAATIFVGEHIVAVLKVSGLLQNLKEIKNLMKQLNSESFQPKSTSQLKMVKEYLRLWRIFYLTYQWGVLALGIFWLTKPILEKSYKDYELPFFAWYPVDVKTSPFYQIVYLYQCVALFYIALAHMQLDLLSTGLMVYIGIQCDILCDNVTHVTCIPDLVECIIHHKKILR
;
A
#
# COMPACT_ATOMS: atom_id res chain seq x y z
N TYR A 1 9.88 13.75 11.78
CA TYR A 1 8.95 13.10 10.82
C TYR A 1 8.59 11.67 11.24
N THR A 2 9.56 10.85 11.66
CA THR A 2 9.32 9.44 12.04
C THR A 2 8.38 9.32 13.23
N LEU A 3 8.58 10.13 14.27
CA LEU A 3 7.71 10.15 15.46
C LEU A 3 6.27 10.54 15.10
N TYR A 4 6.09 11.57 14.29
CA TYR A 4 4.78 11.99 13.81
C TYR A 4 4.07 10.87 13.02
N ALA A 5 4.78 10.23 12.09
CA ALA A 5 4.24 9.11 11.30
C ALA A 5 3.82 7.95 12.21
N VAL A 6 4.64 7.57 13.20
CA VAL A 6 4.32 6.51 14.16
C VAL A 6 3.09 6.85 14.98
N ILE A 7 2.96 8.09 15.47
CA ILE A 7 1.79 8.54 16.23
C ILE A 7 0.52 8.47 15.36
N CYS A 8 0.57 8.99 14.13
CA CYS A 8 -0.58 8.96 13.21
C CYS A 8 -0.99 7.53 12.85
N ILE A 9 -0.03 6.66 12.54
CA ILE A 9 -0.28 5.24 12.24
C ILE A 9 -0.90 4.57 13.47
N SER A 10 -0.33 4.76 14.65
CA SER A 10 -0.84 4.15 15.88
C SER A 10 -2.27 4.62 16.20
N PHE A 11 -2.53 5.91 16.12
CA PHE A 11 -3.82 6.47 16.49
C PHE A 11 -4.91 6.18 15.44
N PHE A 12 -4.62 6.32 14.15
CA PHE A 12 -5.64 6.15 13.13
C PHE A 12 -5.77 4.70 12.64
N MET A 13 -4.67 3.98 12.46
CA MET A 13 -4.75 2.61 11.94
C MET A 13 -5.01 1.58 13.04
N TYR A 14 -4.16 1.51 14.06
CA TYR A 14 -4.30 0.46 15.09
C TYR A 14 -5.55 0.65 15.93
N THR A 15 -5.84 1.89 16.37
CA THR A 15 -7.03 2.15 17.19
C THR A 15 -8.31 1.88 16.40
N ASN A 16 -8.40 2.35 15.15
CA ASN A 16 -9.59 2.11 14.33
C ASN A 16 -9.81 0.61 14.05
N THR A 17 -8.76 -0.12 13.68
CA THR A 17 -8.83 -1.58 13.45
C THR A 17 -9.22 -2.32 14.73
N PHE A 18 -8.70 -1.92 15.88
CA PHE A 18 -9.06 -2.49 17.18
C PHE A 18 -10.53 -2.28 17.52
N LEU A 19 -11.05 -1.07 17.36
CA LEU A 19 -12.46 -0.74 17.65
C LEU A 19 -13.42 -1.49 16.72
N GLN A 20 -13.06 -1.66 15.45
CA GLN A 20 -13.82 -2.47 14.51
C GLN A 20 -13.77 -3.97 14.87
N THR A 21 -12.61 -4.46 15.30
CA THR A 21 -12.45 -5.87 15.73
C THR A 21 -13.30 -6.16 16.96
N ILE A 22 -13.31 -5.27 17.95
CA ILE A 22 -14.19 -5.42 19.13
C ILE A 22 -15.66 -5.49 18.71
N ASN A 23 -16.08 -4.68 17.74
CA ASN A 23 -17.46 -4.65 17.28
C ASN A 23 -17.94 -6.02 16.77
N ILE A 24 -17.07 -6.79 16.12
CA ILE A 24 -17.41 -8.14 15.63
C ILE A 24 -17.80 -9.09 16.78
N PHE A 25 -17.18 -8.94 17.94
CA PHE A 25 -17.47 -9.80 19.11
C PHE A 25 -18.70 -9.36 19.90
N ILE A 26 -19.15 -8.12 19.73
CA ILE A 26 -20.26 -7.55 20.51
C ILE A 26 -21.57 -7.61 19.73
N VAL A 27 -21.54 -7.44 18.42
CA VAL A 27 -22.73 -7.36 17.55
C VAL A 27 -23.19 -8.76 17.13
N GLU A 28 -24.52 -8.97 17.12
CA GLU A 28 -25.09 -10.18 16.57
C GLU A 28 -24.76 -10.32 15.07
N MET A 29 -24.45 -11.56 14.66
CA MET A 29 -24.00 -11.86 13.28
C MET A 29 -25.20 -11.83 12.33
N ASP A 30 -25.43 -10.68 11.74
CA ASP A 30 -26.31 -10.48 10.60
C ASP A 30 -25.50 -10.32 9.29
N LEU A 31 -26.18 -10.14 8.17
CA LEU A 31 -25.54 -9.93 6.86
C LEU A 31 -24.66 -8.66 6.83
N LYS A 32 -25.06 -7.62 7.57
CA LYS A 32 -24.29 -6.37 7.68
C LYS A 32 -23.02 -6.59 8.50
N ALA A 33 -23.11 -7.33 9.61
CA ALA A 33 -21.96 -7.70 10.43
C ALA A 33 -20.98 -8.59 9.63
N LEU A 34 -21.47 -9.54 8.83
CA LEU A 34 -20.63 -10.35 7.95
C LEU A 34 -19.88 -9.47 6.93
N ALA A 35 -20.53 -8.52 6.27
CA ALA A 35 -19.87 -7.58 5.38
C ALA A 35 -18.81 -6.74 6.12
N ALA A 36 -19.08 -6.32 7.36
CA ALA A 36 -18.12 -5.59 8.17
C ALA A 36 -16.86 -6.43 8.50
N THR A 37 -16.98 -7.75 8.68
CA THR A 37 -15.80 -8.61 8.95
C THR A 37 -14.80 -8.62 7.81
N ILE A 38 -15.25 -8.50 6.56
CA ILE A 38 -14.38 -8.43 5.38
C ILE A 38 -13.50 -7.17 5.46
N PHE A 39 -14.09 -6.02 5.77
CA PHE A 39 -13.34 -4.76 5.92
C PHE A 39 -12.35 -4.80 7.09
N VAL A 40 -12.73 -5.42 8.20
CA VAL A 40 -11.82 -5.62 9.33
C VAL A 40 -10.63 -6.50 8.94
N GLY A 41 -10.87 -7.55 8.17
CA GLY A 41 -9.81 -8.40 7.61
C GLY A 41 -8.80 -7.59 6.78
N GLU A 42 -9.27 -6.75 5.87
CA GLU A 42 -8.44 -5.85 5.07
C GLU A 42 -7.64 -4.86 5.93
N HIS A 43 -8.26 -4.30 6.97
CA HIS A 43 -7.57 -3.39 7.89
C HIS A 43 -6.50 -4.10 8.71
N ILE A 44 -6.74 -5.33 9.17
CA ILE A 44 -5.73 -6.15 9.86
C ILE A 44 -4.55 -6.43 8.92
N VAL A 45 -4.79 -6.81 7.67
CA VAL A 45 -3.74 -7.02 6.67
C VAL A 45 -2.93 -5.75 6.45
N ALA A 46 -3.59 -4.58 6.34
CA ALA A 46 -2.89 -3.29 6.21
C ALA A 46 -2.00 -3.00 7.42
N VAL A 47 -2.48 -3.24 8.64
CA VAL A 47 -1.71 -3.08 9.89
C VAL A 47 -0.50 -4.00 9.91
N LEU A 48 -0.65 -5.28 9.52
CA LEU A 48 0.47 -6.23 9.47
C LEU A 48 1.51 -5.82 8.43
N LYS A 49 1.10 -5.41 7.23
CA LYS A 49 1.99 -4.90 6.18
C LYS A 49 2.80 -3.68 6.66
N VAL A 50 2.13 -2.69 7.27
CA VAL A 50 2.79 -1.47 7.78
C VAL A 50 3.75 -1.81 8.91
N SER A 51 3.35 -2.70 9.82
CA SER A 51 4.22 -3.15 10.92
C SER A 51 5.49 -3.84 10.39
N GLY A 52 5.34 -4.73 9.40
CA GLY A 52 6.46 -5.38 8.73
C GLY A 52 7.39 -4.37 8.01
N LEU A 53 6.82 -3.37 7.33
CA LEU A 53 7.61 -2.29 6.72
C LEU A 53 8.42 -1.52 7.76
N LEU A 54 7.80 -1.14 8.88
CA LEU A 54 8.45 -0.35 9.92
C LEU A 54 9.60 -1.12 10.58
N GLN A 55 9.44 -2.44 10.81
CA GLN A 55 10.47 -3.30 11.34
C GLN A 55 11.68 -3.42 10.39
N ASN A 56 11.45 -3.49 9.08
CA ASN A 56 12.48 -3.71 8.06
C ASN A 56 12.90 -2.43 7.30
N LEU A 57 12.57 -1.25 7.82
CA LEU A 57 12.81 0.04 7.16
C LEU A 57 14.29 0.26 6.77
N LYS A 58 15.23 -0.20 7.61
CA LYS A 58 16.67 -0.09 7.37
C LYS A 58 17.08 -0.95 6.17
N GLU A 59 16.58 -2.17 6.11
CA GLU A 59 16.88 -3.12 5.03
C GLU A 59 16.31 -2.63 3.70
N ILE A 60 15.06 -2.14 3.70
CA ILE A 60 14.43 -1.57 2.52
C ILE A 60 15.21 -0.34 2.02
N LYS A 61 15.66 0.54 2.91
CA LYS A 61 16.52 1.68 2.52
C LYS A 61 17.85 1.24 1.92
N ASN A 62 18.45 0.18 2.45
CA ASN A 62 19.69 -0.38 1.91
C ASN A 62 19.45 -1.01 0.53
N LEU A 63 18.36 -1.76 0.36
CA LEU A 63 17.93 -2.30 -0.94
C LEU A 63 17.78 -1.18 -1.96
N MET A 64 17.04 -0.11 -1.65
CA MET A 64 16.86 1.03 -2.55
C MET A 64 18.18 1.70 -2.95
N LYS A 65 19.18 1.75 -2.06
CA LYS A 65 20.52 2.22 -2.40
C LYS A 65 21.25 1.28 -3.36
N GLN A 66 21.13 -0.05 -3.14
CA GLN A 66 21.73 -1.05 -4.05
C GLN A 66 21.11 -0.96 -5.44
N LEU A 67 19.78 -0.86 -5.53
CA LEU A 67 19.07 -0.73 -6.81
C LEU A 67 19.49 0.53 -7.59
N ASN A 68 19.92 1.60 -6.92
CA ASN A 68 20.40 2.82 -7.55
C ASN A 68 21.93 2.79 -7.86
N SER A 69 22.60 1.65 -7.66
CA SER A 69 24.03 1.52 -7.97
C SER A 69 24.29 1.39 -9.48
N GLU A 70 25.50 1.75 -9.93
CA GLU A 70 25.90 1.69 -11.33
C GLU A 70 25.73 0.30 -11.97
N SER A 71 25.83 -0.76 -11.17
CA SER A 71 25.67 -2.15 -11.64
C SER A 71 24.30 -2.45 -12.22
N PHE A 72 23.29 -1.71 -11.81
CA PHE A 72 21.89 -1.88 -12.22
C PHE A 72 21.42 -0.82 -13.24
N GLN A 73 22.32 0.07 -13.66
CA GLN A 73 21.99 1.10 -14.66
C GLN A 73 22.09 0.54 -16.08
N PRO A 74 21.19 0.95 -17.01
CA PRO A 74 21.29 0.57 -18.41
C PRO A 74 22.56 1.11 -19.05
N LYS A 75 23.31 0.28 -19.76
CA LYS A 75 24.59 0.61 -20.38
C LYS A 75 24.46 0.97 -21.85
N SER A 76 23.39 0.56 -22.54
CA SER A 76 23.16 0.82 -23.96
C SER A 76 21.93 1.70 -24.17
N THR A 77 21.87 2.35 -25.35
CA THR A 77 20.70 3.13 -25.78
C THR A 77 19.46 2.25 -25.97
N SER A 78 19.65 0.99 -26.39
CA SER A 78 18.58 -0.01 -26.50
C SER A 78 17.98 -0.34 -25.13
N GLN A 79 18.83 -0.65 -24.15
CA GLN A 79 18.41 -0.90 -22.77
C GLN A 79 17.70 0.31 -22.16
N LEU A 80 18.20 1.51 -22.42
CA LEU A 80 17.55 2.73 -21.92
C LEU A 80 16.14 2.92 -22.51
N LYS A 81 15.93 2.59 -23.80
CA LYS A 81 14.62 2.66 -24.42
C LYS A 81 13.66 1.64 -23.79
N MET A 82 14.11 0.40 -23.60
CA MET A 82 13.36 -0.65 -22.95
C MET A 82 12.94 -0.25 -21.52
N VAL A 83 13.87 0.22 -20.71
CA VAL A 83 13.59 0.71 -19.34
C VAL A 83 12.55 1.83 -19.34
N LYS A 84 12.65 2.79 -20.28
CA LYS A 84 11.68 3.89 -20.40
C LYS A 84 10.27 3.39 -20.72
N GLU A 85 10.13 2.36 -21.56
CA GLU A 85 8.83 1.76 -21.88
C GLU A 85 8.21 1.07 -20.66
N TYR A 86 8.97 0.28 -19.90
CA TYR A 86 8.52 -0.32 -18.64
C TYR A 86 8.10 0.75 -17.62
N LEU A 87 8.91 1.79 -17.42
CA LEU A 87 8.61 2.87 -16.49
C LEU A 87 7.36 3.66 -16.92
N ARG A 88 7.12 3.82 -18.24
CA ARG A 88 5.90 4.45 -18.74
C ARG A 88 4.66 3.62 -18.40
N LEU A 89 4.69 2.32 -18.67
CA LEU A 89 3.59 1.42 -18.33
C LEU A 89 3.35 1.36 -16.82
N TRP A 90 4.42 1.26 -16.04
CA TRP A 90 4.35 1.31 -14.59
C TRP A 90 3.72 2.60 -14.09
N ARG A 91 4.10 3.75 -14.64
CA ARG A 91 3.52 5.05 -14.27
C ARG A 91 2.03 5.13 -14.57
N ILE A 92 1.58 4.62 -15.70
CA ILE A 92 0.14 4.56 -16.05
C ILE A 92 -0.59 3.70 -15.02
N PHE A 93 -0.08 2.49 -14.76
CA PHE A 93 -0.66 1.59 -13.77
C PHE A 93 -0.73 2.25 -12.38
N TYR A 94 0.38 2.84 -11.92
CA TYR A 94 0.47 3.57 -10.64
C TYR A 94 -0.61 4.65 -10.52
N LEU A 95 -0.72 5.52 -11.52
CA LEU A 95 -1.70 6.61 -11.51
C LEU A 95 -3.13 6.10 -11.56
N THR A 96 -3.42 5.11 -12.41
CA THR A 96 -4.77 4.53 -12.53
C THR A 96 -5.19 3.87 -11.22
N TYR A 97 -4.31 3.09 -10.61
CA TYR A 97 -4.58 2.44 -9.32
C TYR A 97 -4.80 3.47 -8.21
N GLN A 98 -3.95 4.49 -8.14
CA GLN A 98 -4.05 5.56 -7.13
C GLN A 98 -5.38 6.33 -7.24
N TRP A 99 -5.75 6.76 -8.45
CA TRP A 99 -7.00 7.48 -8.65
C TRP A 99 -8.23 6.60 -8.43
N GLY A 100 -8.15 5.32 -8.81
CA GLY A 100 -9.21 4.34 -8.54
C GLY A 100 -9.48 4.15 -7.05
N VAL A 101 -8.44 3.96 -6.24
CA VAL A 101 -8.56 3.82 -4.78
C VAL A 101 -9.10 5.08 -4.13
N LEU A 102 -8.64 6.26 -4.57
CA LEU A 102 -9.15 7.54 -4.06
C LEU A 102 -10.62 7.74 -4.40
N ALA A 103 -11.04 7.44 -5.63
CA ALA A 103 -12.43 7.57 -6.05
C ALA A 103 -13.35 6.62 -5.26
N LEU A 104 -12.95 5.37 -5.06
CA LEU A 104 -13.67 4.40 -4.23
C LEU A 104 -13.76 4.87 -2.77
N GLY A 105 -12.67 5.39 -2.21
CA GLY A 105 -12.66 5.94 -0.85
C GLY A 105 -13.63 7.10 -0.68
N ILE A 106 -13.63 8.05 -1.60
CA ILE A 106 -14.57 9.19 -1.60
C ILE A 106 -16.01 8.69 -1.72
N PHE A 107 -16.29 7.76 -2.65
CA PHE A 107 -17.63 7.18 -2.81
C PHE A 107 -18.11 6.52 -1.51
N TRP A 108 -17.25 5.73 -0.86
CA TRP A 108 -17.60 5.05 0.39
C TRP A 108 -17.87 6.04 1.54
N LEU A 109 -17.05 7.09 1.66
CA LEU A 109 -17.23 8.12 2.68
C LEU A 109 -18.48 8.99 2.45
N THR A 110 -18.88 9.19 1.19
CA THR A 110 -20.08 9.97 0.88
C THR A 110 -21.37 9.14 0.92
N LYS A 111 -21.27 7.80 1.00
CA LYS A 111 -22.42 6.89 1.04
C LYS A 111 -23.47 7.27 2.09
N PRO A 112 -23.13 7.50 3.39
CA PRO A 112 -24.14 7.87 4.39
C PRO A 112 -24.85 9.20 4.09
N ILE A 113 -24.17 10.10 3.38
CA ILE A 113 -24.76 11.39 2.98
C ILE A 113 -25.73 11.19 1.81
N LEU A 114 -25.34 10.38 0.82
CA LEU A 114 -26.15 10.08 -0.36
C LEU A 114 -27.43 9.30 -0.01
N GLU A 115 -27.31 8.31 0.86
CA GLU A 115 -28.43 7.48 1.35
C GLU A 115 -29.26 8.18 2.44
N LYS A 116 -28.82 9.37 2.89
CA LYS A 116 -29.41 10.13 3.99
C LYS A 116 -29.44 9.36 5.33
N SER A 117 -28.67 8.30 5.46
CA SER A 117 -28.58 7.47 6.67
C SER A 117 -27.86 8.20 7.82
N TYR A 118 -27.22 9.34 7.55
CA TYR A 118 -26.73 10.25 8.60
C TYR A 118 -27.83 10.72 9.56
N LYS A 119 -29.11 10.70 9.14
CA LYS A 119 -30.25 11.02 10.00
C LYS A 119 -30.48 9.98 11.08
N ASP A 120 -30.11 8.73 10.78
CA ASP A 120 -30.18 7.60 11.70
C ASP A 120 -28.85 7.37 12.41
N TYR A 121 -27.91 8.34 12.32
CA TYR A 121 -26.59 8.29 12.91
C TYR A 121 -25.76 7.10 12.45
N GLU A 122 -25.98 6.62 11.23
CA GLU A 122 -25.15 5.55 10.66
C GLU A 122 -23.74 6.07 10.32
N LEU A 123 -22.73 5.31 10.78
CA LEU A 123 -21.33 5.58 10.52
C LEU A 123 -20.87 4.92 9.21
N PRO A 124 -19.80 5.43 8.54
CA PRO A 124 -19.23 4.80 7.36
C PRO A 124 -18.80 3.35 7.59
N PHE A 125 -18.32 3.03 8.78
CA PHE A 125 -17.93 1.69 9.19
C PHE A 125 -18.49 1.31 10.54
N PHE A 126 -18.83 0.03 10.69
CA PHE A 126 -19.25 -0.54 11.96
C PHE A 126 -18.04 -0.67 12.89
N ALA A 127 -18.06 0.05 14.00
CA ALA A 127 -17.05 -0.01 15.03
C ALA A 127 -17.68 0.27 16.39
N TRP A 128 -17.16 -0.37 17.43
CA TRP A 128 -17.58 -0.08 18.78
C TRP A 128 -16.87 1.17 19.32
N TYR A 129 -17.64 2.04 19.96
CA TYR A 129 -17.08 3.23 20.61
C TYR A 129 -17.55 3.29 22.07
N PRO A 130 -16.68 3.71 23.02
CA PRO A 130 -17.05 3.84 24.43
C PRO A 130 -17.94 5.06 24.73
N VAL A 131 -18.47 5.71 23.70
CA VAL A 131 -19.35 6.89 23.76
C VAL A 131 -20.62 6.63 22.95
N ASP A 132 -21.72 7.30 23.33
CA ASP A 132 -22.95 7.21 22.56
C ASP A 132 -22.83 7.99 21.25
N VAL A 133 -22.57 7.28 20.17
CA VAL A 133 -22.43 7.86 18.83
C VAL A 133 -23.74 8.35 18.21
N LYS A 134 -24.91 8.07 18.84
CA LYS A 134 -26.21 8.54 18.39
C LYS A 134 -26.57 9.93 18.89
N THR A 135 -25.60 10.64 19.49
CA THR A 135 -25.78 11.98 20.03
C THR A 135 -24.82 12.98 19.37
N SER A 136 -25.28 14.21 19.16
CA SER A 136 -24.42 15.32 18.77
C SER A 136 -23.71 15.88 20.03
N PRO A 137 -22.39 16.20 20.00
CA PRO A 137 -21.48 16.25 18.84
C PRO A 137 -20.70 14.94 18.58
N PHE A 138 -20.92 13.87 19.35
CA PHE A 138 -20.10 12.65 19.27
C PHE A 138 -20.18 11.98 17.90
N TYR A 139 -21.36 11.94 17.26
CA TYR A 139 -21.51 11.41 15.92
C TYR A 139 -20.56 12.09 14.92
N GLN A 140 -20.55 13.42 14.89
CA GLN A 140 -19.73 14.19 13.95
C GLN A 140 -18.22 13.96 14.18
N ILE A 141 -17.82 13.90 15.46
CA ILE A 141 -16.41 13.66 15.84
C ILE A 141 -15.98 12.25 15.38
N VAL A 142 -16.79 11.24 15.67
CA VAL A 142 -16.49 9.86 15.29
C VAL A 142 -16.53 9.68 13.77
N TYR A 143 -17.48 10.29 13.09
CA TYR A 143 -17.55 10.28 11.63
C TYR A 143 -16.27 10.86 11.01
N LEU A 144 -15.84 12.02 11.46
CA LEU A 144 -14.61 12.66 11.00
C LEU A 144 -13.37 11.79 11.30
N TYR A 145 -13.31 11.19 12.50
CA TYR A 145 -12.25 10.27 12.89
C TYR A 145 -12.18 9.07 11.91
N GLN A 146 -13.32 8.44 11.61
CA GLN A 146 -13.38 7.33 10.65
C GLN A 146 -12.95 7.74 9.24
N CYS A 147 -13.36 8.93 8.77
CA CYS A 147 -12.93 9.46 7.49
C CYS A 147 -11.40 9.59 7.40
N VAL A 148 -10.77 10.17 8.42
CA VAL A 148 -9.33 10.33 8.48
C VAL A 148 -8.63 8.96 8.62
N ALA A 149 -9.13 8.08 9.47
CA ALA A 149 -8.58 6.74 9.67
C ALA A 149 -8.62 5.91 8.38
N LEU A 150 -9.75 5.90 7.66
CA LEU A 150 -9.87 5.21 6.39
C LEU A 150 -8.86 5.74 5.37
N PHE A 151 -8.71 7.06 5.28
CA PHE A 151 -7.76 7.68 4.35
C PHE A 151 -6.33 7.22 4.64
N TYR A 152 -5.91 7.20 5.92
CA TYR A 152 -4.59 6.69 6.32
C TYR A 152 -4.41 5.21 6.01
N ILE A 153 -5.41 4.37 6.31
CA ILE A 153 -5.35 2.92 6.06
C ILE A 153 -5.28 2.64 4.55
N ALA A 154 -6.16 3.25 3.77
CA ALA A 154 -6.22 3.07 2.32
C ALA A 154 -4.91 3.52 1.64
N LEU A 155 -4.37 4.69 2.00
CA LEU A 155 -3.11 5.17 1.44
C LEU A 155 -1.93 4.27 1.84
N ALA A 156 -1.84 3.86 3.11
CA ALA A 156 -0.76 3.01 3.56
C ALA A 156 -0.77 1.65 2.86
N HIS A 157 -1.95 1.02 2.76
CA HIS A 157 -2.13 -0.26 2.07
C HIS A 157 -1.73 -0.14 0.59
N MET A 158 -2.30 0.85 -0.10
CA MET A 158 -2.03 1.10 -1.51
C MET A 158 -0.54 1.34 -1.78
N GLN A 159 0.12 2.17 -0.99
CA GLN A 159 1.55 2.48 -1.20
C GLN A 159 2.45 1.26 -0.99
N LEU A 160 2.11 0.37 -0.06
CA LEU A 160 2.85 -0.86 0.17
C LEU A 160 2.69 -1.86 -1.00
N ASP A 161 1.49 -1.99 -1.54
CA ASP A 161 1.23 -2.85 -2.69
C ASP A 161 1.94 -2.30 -3.95
N LEU A 162 1.92 -0.99 -4.14
CA LEU A 162 2.66 -0.32 -5.23
C LEU A 162 4.17 -0.46 -5.06
N LEU A 163 4.70 -0.38 -3.83
CA LEU A 163 6.13 -0.62 -3.59
C LEU A 163 6.52 -2.05 -3.96
N SER A 164 5.76 -3.05 -3.50
CA SER A 164 6.02 -4.46 -3.79
C SER A 164 5.97 -4.75 -5.28
N THR A 165 4.91 -4.27 -5.95
CA THR A 165 4.75 -4.47 -7.41
C THR A 165 5.82 -3.71 -8.20
N GLY A 166 6.20 -2.50 -7.77
CA GLY A 166 7.28 -1.73 -8.38
C GLY A 166 8.63 -2.44 -8.29
N LEU A 167 8.93 -3.08 -7.17
CA LEU A 167 10.14 -3.91 -7.02
C LEU A 167 10.10 -5.12 -7.96
N MET A 168 8.95 -5.79 -8.12
CA MET A 168 8.81 -6.91 -9.08
C MET A 168 9.03 -6.47 -10.52
N VAL A 169 8.46 -5.33 -10.93
CA VAL A 169 8.70 -4.74 -12.26
C VAL A 169 10.17 -4.42 -12.45
N TYR A 170 10.82 -3.86 -11.43
CA TYR A 170 12.25 -3.56 -11.48
C TYR A 170 13.11 -4.81 -11.67
N ILE A 171 12.81 -5.90 -10.95
CA ILE A 171 13.50 -7.19 -11.11
C ILE A 171 13.32 -7.70 -12.55
N GLY A 172 12.12 -7.61 -13.10
CA GLY A 172 11.85 -7.97 -14.51
C GLY A 172 12.74 -7.18 -15.48
N ILE A 173 12.82 -5.86 -15.31
CA ILE A 173 13.72 -5.00 -16.11
C ILE A 173 15.17 -5.45 -16.00
N GLN A 174 15.65 -5.81 -14.81
CA GLN A 174 17.04 -6.27 -14.62
C GLN A 174 17.31 -7.63 -15.29
N CYS A 175 16.32 -8.52 -15.31
CA CYS A 175 16.42 -9.77 -16.06
C CYS A 175 16.51 -9.53 -17.57
N ASP A 176 15.73 -8.59 -18.10
CA ASP A 176 15.77 -8.25 -19.53
C ASP A 176 17.11 -7.57 -19.93
N ILE A 177 17.64 -6.68 -19.08
CA ILE A 177 18.98 -6.11 -19.25
C ILE A 177 20.06 -7.20 -19.24
N LEU A 178 19.93 -8.17 -18.32
CA LEU A 178 20.86 -9.29 -18.26
C LEU A 178 20.79 -10.16 -19.53
N CYS A 179 19.59 -10.45 -20.02
CA CYS A 179 19.40 -11.19 -21.29
C CYS A 179 20.04 -10.45 -22.46
N ASP A 180 19.84 -9.13 -22.58
CA ASP A 180 20.47 -8.32 -23.61
C ASP A 180 22.01 -8.36 -23.51
N ASN A 181 22.55 -8.23 -22.30
CA ASN A 181 23.99 -8.31 -22.08
C ASN A 181 24.55 -9.69 -22.48
N VAL A 182 23.88 -10.79 -22.11
CA VAL A 182 24.32 -12.17 -22.44
C VAL A 182 24.35 -12.42 -23.94
N THR A 183 23.39 -11.87 -24.69
CA THR A 183 23.36 -12.02 -26.17
C THR A 183 24.52 -11.29 -26.88
N HIS A 184 25.12 -10.30 -26.22
CA HIS A 184 26.21 -9.49 -26.74
C HIS A 184 27.58 -9.87 -26.15
N VAL A 185 27.68 -10.96 -25.40
CA VAL A 185 28.96 -11.46 -24.84
C VAL A 185 29.92 -11.83 -25.96
N THR A 186 31.10 -11.20 -25.99
CA THR A 186 32.16 -11.48 -26.96
C THR A 186 33.41 -12.07 -26.34
N CYS A 187 33.58 -11.90 -25.01
CA CYS A 187 34.80 -12.35 -24.30
C CYS A 187 34.45 -12.88 -22.90
N ILE A 188 35.41 -13.59 -22.30
CA ILE A 188 35.26 -14.17 -20.94
C ILE A 188 34.96 -13.12 -19.87
N PRO A 189 35.62 -11.93 -19.86
CA PRO A 189 35.30 -10.87 -18.90
C PRO A 189 33.83 -10.43 -18.95
N ASP A 190 33.22 -10.30 -20.13
CA ASP A 190 31.82 -9.92 -20.31
C ASP A 190 30.89 -10.96 -19.67
N LEU A 191 31.20 -12.25 -19.88
CA LEU A 191 30.46 -13.35 -19.26
C LEU A 191 30.53 -13.32 -17.74
N VAL A 192 31.72 -13.06 -17.20
CA VAL A 192 31.91 -12.93 -15.75
C VAL A 192 31.07 -11.76 -15.20
N GLU A 193 31.02 -10.64 -15.90
CA GLU A 193 30.18 -9.50 -15.51
C GLU A 193 28.68 -9.87 -15.49
N CYS A 194 28.20 -10.61 -16.49
CA CYS A 194 26.83 -11.12 -16.54
C CYS A 194 26.53 -12.05 -15.34
N ILE A 195 27.47 -12.95 -15.00
CA ILE A 195 27.32 -13.83 -13.83
C ILE A 195 27.26 -13.05 -12.53
N ILE A 196 28.09 -12.02 -12.37
CA ILE A 196 28.08 -11.14 -11.20
C ILE A 196 26.75 -10.38 -11.13
N HIS A 197 26.26 -9.86 -12.24
CA HIS A 197 24.96 -9.16 -12.31
C HIS A 197 23.81 -10.11 -11.93
N HIS A 198 23.76 -11.32 -12.50
CA HIS A 198 22.78 -12.33 -12.13
C HIS A 198 22.77 -12.65 -10.62
N LYS A 199 23.96 -12.87 -10.05
CA LYS A 199 24.07 -13.09 -8.60
C LYS A 199 23.59 -11.91 -7.75
N LYS A 200 23.73 -10.67 -8.26
CA LYS A 200 23.22 -9.48 -7.57
C LYS A 200 21.68 -9.36 -7.65
N ILE A 201 21.06 -9.80 -8.74
CA ILE A 201 19.60 -9.85 -8.90
C ILE A 201 18.98 -10.84 -7.91
N LEU A 202 19.65 -11.99 -7.68
CA LEU A 202 19.16 -13.07 -6.82
C LEU A 202 19.40 -12.84 -5.30
N ARG A 203 20.16 -11.84 -4.94
CA ARG A 203 20.57 -11.57 -3.55
C ARG A 203 19.73 -10.46 -2.91
#